data_28f83bf8173429ed6543e35bf8f61c8a
#
_entry.id   28f83bf8173429ed6543e35bf8f61c8a
#
_cell.length_a   1.000
_cell.length_b   1.000
_cell.length_c   1.000
_cell.angle_alpha   90.00
_cell.angle_beta   90.00
_cell.angle_gamma   90.00
#
_symmetry.space_group_name_H-M   'P 1'
#
loop_
_entity.id
_entity.type
_entity.pdbx_description
1 polymer ?
#
loop_
_entity_poly.entity_id
_entity_poly.type
_entity_poly.pdbx_seq_one_letter_code
_entity_poly.pdbx_strand_id
1 'polypeptide(L)'
;LPHVLAFKGKRIGLLSEKIRQGSNTSLLQVNYLYIMPGFKQDLSNALSYFTPDSIILDSSLTDFYRAKYSAEAAENMIPYYDIKERGALILQCGK
;
A
#
# COMPACT_ATOMS: atom_id res chain seq x y z
N LEU A 1 -11.14 -5.75 8.66
CA LEU A 1 -10.81 -4.39 8.31
C LEU A 1 -9.31 -4.22 8.12
N PRO A 2 -8.91 -3.45 7.13
CA PRO A 2 -7.49 -3.15 6.97
C PRO A 2 -6.98 -2.37 8.17
N HIS A 3 -5.73 -2.60 8.51
CA HIS A 3 -5.13 -1.91 9.63
C HIS A 3 -4.51 -0.60 9.17
N VAL A 4 -4.64 0.42 9.99
CA VAL A 4 -3.98 1.69 9.76
C VAL A 4 -3.12 1.99 10.98
N LEU A 5 -1.84 2.24 10.72
CA LEU A 5 -0.90 2.61 11.77
C LEU A 5 -0.60 4.10 11.67
N ALA A 6 -0.45 4.73 12.82
CA ALA A 6 0.03 6.10 12.87
C ALA A 6 1.47 6.08 13.36
N PHE A 7 2.34 6.75 12.64
CA PHE A 7 3.76 6.76 12.98
C PHE A 7 4.32 8.14 12.69
N LYS A 8 4.69 8.85 13.73
CA LYS A 8 5.28 10.18 13.64
C LYS A 8 4.47 11.11 12.74
N GLY A 9 3.17 11.10 12.94
CA GLY A 9 2.27 11.96 12.17
C GLY A 9 1.91 11.43 10.81
N LYS A 10 2.43 10.27 10.42
CA LYS A 10 2.09 9.64 9.14
C LYS A 10 1.12 8.49 9.37
N ARG A 11 0.22 8.30 8.43
CA ARG A 11 -0.73 7.20 8.49
C ARG A 11 -0.35 6.18 7.43
N ILE A 12 -0.27 4.92 7.86
CA ILE A 12 0.15 3.83 6.99
C ILE A 12 -0.96 2.78 6.98
N GLY A 13 -1.50 2.53 5.80
CA GLY A 13 -2.47 1.46 5.62
C GLY A 13 -1.74 0.16 5.32
N LEU A 14 -2.04 -0.88 6.07
CA LEU A 14 -1.39 -2.17 5.91
C LEU A 14 -2.30 -3.14 5.17
N LEU A 15 -1.81 -3.70 4.08
CA LEU A 15 -2.53 -4.70 3.31
C LEU A 15 -1.78 -6.02 3.39
N SER A 16 -2.29 -6.94 4.21
CA SER A 16 -1.67 -8.25 4.37
C SER A 16 -2.65 -9.39 4.11
N GLU A 17 -3.90 -9.06 3.81
CA GLU A 17 -4.91 -10.07 3.54
C GLU A 17 -6.04 -9.43 2.76
N LYS A 18 -6.99 -10.27 2.35
CA LYS A 18 -8.10 -9.81 1.56
C LYS A 18 -8.91 -8.74 2.27
N ILE A 19 -9.21 -7.68 1.55
CA ILE A 19 -10.10 -6.63 2.07
C ILE A 19 -11.53 -7.12 1.84
N ARG A 20 -12.29 -7.17 2.92
CA ARG A 20 -13.69 -7.56 2.83
C ARG A 20 -14.51 -6.32 2.55
N GLN A 21 -15.49 -6.50 1.68
CA GLN A 21 -16.41 -5.42 1.42
C GLN A 21 -17.24 -5.14 2.66
N GLY A 22 -17.28 -3.87 3.04
CA GLY A 22 -18.09 -3.43 4.13
C GLY A 22 -19.16 -2.48 3.63
N SER A 23 -20.04 -2.09 4.51
CA SER A 23 -21.09 -1.12 4.18
C SER A 23 -20.56 0.31 4.15
N ASN A 24 -19.42 0.52 4.75
CA ASN A 24 -18.86 1.86 4.83
C ASN A 24 -18.10 2.18 3.54
N THR A 25 -18.45 3.31 2.95
CA THR A 25 -17.87 3.72 1.69
C THR A 25 -16.91 4.90 1.82
N SER A 26 -16.64 5.34 3.03
CA SER A 26 -15.72 6.45 3.21
C SER A 26 -14.30 6.02 2.93
N LEU A 27 -13.60 6.81 2.12
CA LEU A 27 -12.20 6.55 1.85
C LEU A 27 -11.34 7.03 3.00
N LEU A 28 -10.33 6.23 3.32
CA LEU A 28 -9.35 6.57 4.35
C LEU A 28 -8.13 7.16 3.69
N GLN A 29 -7.80 8.38 4.03
CA GLN A 29 -6.61 9.01 3.50
C GLN A 29 -5.40 8.56 4.31
N VAL A 30 -4.41 8.03 3.62
CA VAL A 30 -3.17 7.56 4.25
C VAL A 30 -2.00 8.11 3.49
N ASN A 31 -0.88 8.25 4.17
CA ASN A 31 0.35 8.70 3.52
C ASN A 31 0.99 7.55 2.73
N TYR A 32 0.96 6.36 3.31
CA TYR A 32 1.55 5.19 2.67
C TYR A 32 0.58 4.03 2.71
N LEU A 33 0.57 3.28 1.63
CA LEU A 33 -0.17 2.03 1.56
C LEU A 33 0.86 0.91 1.41
N TYR A 34 1.04 0.13 2.46
CA TYR A 34 2.07 -0.90 2.53
C TYR A 34 1.49 -2.23 2.14
N ILE A 35 1.95 -2.80 1.03
CA ILE A 35 1.44 -4.06 0.52
C ILE A 35 2.38 -5.19 0.89
N MET A 36 1.84 -6.17 1.61
CA MET A 36 2.59 -7.32 2.11
C MET A 36 2.09 -8.60 1.46
N PRO A 37 2.88 -9.68 1.56
CA PRO A 37 2.40 -10.98 1.09
C PRO A 37 1.09 -11.34 1.78
N GLY A 38 0.19 -11.95 1.04
CA GLY A 38 -1.14 -12.28 1.55
C GLY A 38 -2.23 -11.43 0.93
N PHE A 39 -1.91 -10.20 0.56
CA PHE A 39 -2.84 -9.38 -0.20
C PHE A 39 -2.74 -9.79 -1.66
N LYS A 40 -3.81 -10.33 -2.21
CA LYS A 40 -3.80 -10.89 -3.57
C LYS A 40 -4.88 -10.30 -4.46
N GLN A 41 -5.52 -9.25 -3.98
CA GLN A 41 -6.54 -8.57 -4.78
C GLN A 41 -5.88 -7.53 -5.67
N ASP A 42 -6.66 -7.01 -6.62
CA ASP A 42 -6.18 -5.93 -7.45
C ASP A 42 -6.00 -4.66 -6.63
N LEU A 43 -5.10 -3.79 -7.06
CA LEU A 43 -4.88 -2.53 -6.37
C LEU A 43 -6.14 -1.69 -6.36
N SER A 44 -6.97 -1.81 -7.40
CA SER A 44 -8.23 -1.06 -7.46
C SER A 44 -9.12 -1.37 -6.25
N ASN A 45 -9.06 -2.60 -5.73
CA ASN A 45 -9.83 -2.91 -4.53
C ASN A 45 -9.32 -2.12 -3.33
N ALA A 46 -8.01 -2.00 -3.20
CA ALA A 46 -7.43 -1.22 -2.12
C ALA A 46 -7.77 0.26 -2.28
N LEU A 47 -7.74 0.74 -3.51
CA LEU A 47 -8.02 2.15 -3.77
C LEU A 47 -9.48 2.51 -3.62
N SER A 48 -10.35 1.52 -3.45
CA SER A 48 -11.74 1.80 -3.12
C SER A 48 -11.91 2.06 -1.62
N TYR A 49 -10.87 1.81 -0.82
CA TYR A 49 -10.90 2.04 0.63
C TYR A 49 -9.88 3.06 1.09
N PHE A 50 -8.81 3.24 0.34
CA PHE A 50 -7.69 4.11 0.74
C PHE A 50 -7.37 5.10 -0.35
N THR A 51 -6.96 6.28 0.08
CA THR A 51 -6.40 7.29 -0.82
C THR A 51 -4.96 7.52 -0.38
N PRO A 52 -3.99 6.79 -0.94
CA PRO A 52 -2.59 6.93 -0.51
C PRO A 52 -1.85 7.99 -1.28
N ASP A 53 -0.84 8.57 -0.64
CA ASP A 53 0.12 9.42 -1.34
C ASP A 53 1.15 8.59 -2.07
N SER A 54 1.53 7.45 -1.48
CA SER A 54 2.53 6.56 -2.06
C SER A 54 2.21 5.12 -1.67
N ILE A 55 2.75 4.20 -2.44
CA ILE A 55 2.58 2.77 -2.21
C ILE A 55 3.95 2.17 -1.92
N ILE A 56 4.02 1.30 -0.92
CA ILE A 56 5.26 0.62 -0.57
C ILE A 56 5.06 -0.87 -0.78
N LEU A 57 5.97 -1.48 -1.53
CA LEU A 57 5.92 -2.91 -1.83
C LEU A 57 6.92 -3.63 -0.94
N ASP A 58 6.42 -4.56 -0.13
CA ASP A 58 7.25 -5.30 0.80
C ASP A 58 8.27 -6.17 0.07
N SER A 59 9.44 -6.34 0.67
CA SER A 59 10.51 -7.11 0.05
C SER A 59 10.17 -8.59 -0.10
N SER A 60 9.20 -9.07 0.66
CA SER A 60 8.79 -10.48 0.60
C SER A 60 7.77 -10.77 -0.48
N LEU A 61 7.29 -9.75 -1.19
CA LEU A 61 6.37 -9.99 -2.30
C LEU A 61 7.07 -10.76 -3.42
N THR A 62 6.33 -11.67 -4.06
CA THR A 62 6.87 -12.39 -5.20
C THR A 62 7.05 -11.43 -6.37
N ASP A 63 7.86 -11.85 -7.34
CA ASP A 63 8.09 -11.02 -8.52
C ASP A 63 6.79 -10.75 -9.27
N PHE A 64 5.89 -11.74 -9.28
CA PHE A 64 4.61 -11.56 -9.94
C PHE A 64 3.81 -10.40 -9.32
N TYR A 65 3.67 -10.40 -8.00
CA TYR A 65 2.88 -9.36 -7.34
C TYR A 65 3.59 -8.02 -7.33
N ARG A 66 4.91 -8.03 -7.25
CA ARG A 66 5.66 -6.78 -7.33
C ARG A 66 5.45 -6.12 -8.69
N ALA A 67 5.55 -6.90 -9.76
CA ALA A 67 5.30 -6.36 -11.10
C ALA A 67 3.86 -5.89 -11.25
N LYS A 68 2.92 -6.69 -10.72
CA LYS A 68 1.50 -6.35 -10.82
C LYS A 68 1.20 -5.02 -10.13
N TYR A 69 1.64 -4.86 -8.90
CA TYR A 69 1.30 -3.64 -8.15
C TYR A 69 2.09 -2.43 -8.62
N SER A 70 3.31 -2.65 -9.09
CA SER A 70 4.08 -1.55 -9.70
C SER A 70 3.35 -1.00 -10.92
N ALA A 71 2.88 -1.89 -11.78
CA ALA A 71 2.16 -1.47 -12.97
C ALA A 71 0.84 -0.79 -12.61
N GLU A 72 0.12 -1.34 -11.65
CA GLU A 72 -1.16 -0.77 -11.25
C GLU A 72 -0.98 0.59 -10.59
N ALA A 73 0.06 0.76 -9.79
CA ALA A 73 0.36 2.05 -9.19
C ALA A 73 0.68 3.08 -10.28
N ALA A 74 1.48 2.68 -11.26
CA ALA A 74 1.83 3.58 -12.36
C ALA A 74 0.59 3.97 -13.16
N GLU A 75 -0.32 3.03 -13.40
CA GLU A 75 -1.55 3.32 -14.11
C GLU A 75 -2.41 4.34 -13.39
N ASN A 76 -2.33 4.36 -12.07
CA ASN A 76 -3.08 5.29 -11.24
C ASN A 76 -2.28 6.53 -10.88
N MET A 77 -1.09 6.67 -11.44
CA MET A 77 -0.20 7.81 -11.20
C MET A 77 0.14 7.97 -9.74
N ILE A 78 0.32 6.85 -9.04
CA ILE A 78 0.68 6.86 -7.63
C ILE A 78 2.14 6.45 -7.51
N PRO A 79 2.99 7.26 -6.85
CA PRO A 79 4.38 6.87 -6.64
C PRO A 79 4.46 5.58 -5.83
N TYR A 80 5.46 4.76 -6.12
CA TYR A 80 5.64 3.54 -5.36
C TYR A 80 7.12 3.30 -5.08
N TYR A 81 7.38 2.57 -4.01
CA TYR A 81 8.72 2.14 -3.62
C TYR A 81 8.73 0.62 -3.52
N ASP A 82 9.67 0.01 -4.21
CA ASP A 82 9.89 -1.44 -4.11
C ASP A 82 11.07 -1.64 -3.18
N ILE A 83 10.81 -2.12 -1.97
CA ILE A 83 11.86 -2.25 -0.95
C ILE A 83 12.93 -3.21 -1.40
N LYS A 84 12.54 -4.30 -2.07
CA LYS A 84 13.52 -5.29 -2.51
C LYS A 84 14.49 -4.69 -3.54
N GLU A 85 13.95 -3.87 -4.43
CA GLU A 85 14.75 -3.26 -5.49
C GLU A 85 15.62 -2.15 -4.95
N ARG A 86 15.09 -1.34 -4.03
CA ARG A 86 15.79 -0.15 -3.56
C ARG A 86 16.52 -0.36 -2.25
N GLY A 87 16.42 -1.57 -1.69
CA GLY A 87 16.99 -1.84 -0.38
C GLY A 87 16.06 -1.36 0.72
N ALA A 88 16.61 -1.16 1.91
CA ALA A 88 15.80 -0.78 3.05
C ALA A 88 15.18 0.59 2.83
N LEU A 89 13.88 0.68 3.06
CA LEU A 89 13.19 1.95 3.02
C LEU A 89 13.23 2.57 4.40
N ILE A 90 13.75 3.78 4.46
CA ILE A 90 13.79 4.50 5.72
C ILE A 90 12.69 5.54 5.69
N LEU A 91 11.72 5.39 6.55
CA LEU A 91 10.64 6.34 6.68
C LEU A 91 11.12 7.47 7.57
N GLN A 92 11.61 8.51 6.95
CA GLN A 92 12.18 9.64 7.68
C GLN A 92 11.13 10.71 7.86
N CYS A 93 10.32 10.52 8.87
CA CYS A 93 9.29 11.49 9.16
C CYS A 93 9.92 12.75 9.72
N GLY A 94 9.45 13.88 9.25
CA GLY A 94 9.98 15.15 9.69
C GLY A 94 11.17 15.62 8.89
N LYS A 95 11.47 14.94 7.87
CA LYS A 95 12.57 15.35 6.98
C LYS A 95 12.04 16.14 5.83
#